data_d2d475d324ce8c1c9dc6dca8fc0ccabd
#
_entry.id   d2d475d324ce8c1c9dc6dca8fc0ccabd
#
_cell.length_a   1.000
_cell.length_b   1.000
_cell.length_c   1.000
_cell.angle_alpha   90.00
_cell.angle_beta   90.00
_cell.angle_gamma   90.00
#
_symmetry.space_group_name_H-M   'P 1'
#
loop_
_entity.id
_entity.type
_entity.pdbx_description
1 polymer ?
#
loop_
_entity_poly.entity_id
_entity_poly.type
_entity_poly.pdbx_seq_one_letter_code
_entity_poly.pdbx_strand_id
1 'polypeptide(L)'
;CDEIESYNDSPAELIFDEFENAIFEGHPLGHNILGTAERLRGYTTDHALRFTGRFYRPENAVFFVYGDVDFKKVVRTVEAATGDLLPAAPLEVQASASTLPAYIPRRMEIDKATHQAHVMTGCRTFGVNDDRRMPLYLLNNMLGGPAMSARLNIVLRERNALVYSADSSMVNYSDTGVWCAYFGCDTEDVDKCLRLVRRELDRVMHKPLSDAQLARAKRQIKGQIGVACDNRESFALSFAKSFLHYGRVRDISKLFRDIDMVTPGQIQDVACQLFGGDNLTTLIFK
;
A
#
# COMPACT_ATOMS: atom_id res chain seq x y z
N CYS A 1 -6.10 24.44 1.28
CA CYS A 1 -7.21 24.11 2.18
C CYS A 1 -8.36 23.49 1.40
N ASP A 2 -8.73 24.07 0.25
CA ASP A 2 -9.86 23.63 -0.59
C ASP A 2 -9.69 22.17 -1.03
N GLU A 3 -8.46 21.73 -1.32
CA GLU A 3 -8.14 20.34 -1.66
C GLU A 3 -8.41 19.40 -0.46
N ILE A 4 -8.05 19.81 0.76
CA ILE A 4 -8.33 19.01 1.97
C ILE A 4 -9.84 18.92 2.21
N GLU A 5 -10.55 20.02 1.98
CA GLU A 5 -12.00 20.07 2.17
C GLU A 5 -12.72 19.23 1.10
N SER A 6 -12.26 19.28 -0.16
CA SER A 6 -12.83 18.47 -1.25
C SER A 6 -12.63 16.96 -1.06
N TYR A 7 -11.57 16.56 -0.34
CA TYR A 7 -11.34 15.15 -0.02
C TYR A 7 -12.41 14.58 0.92
N ASN A 8 -12.96 15.44 1.80
CA ASN A 8 -14.08 15.05 2.67
C ASN A 8 -15.38 14.77 1.88
N ASP A 9 -15.51 15.32 0.69
CA ASP A 9 -16.66 15.15 -0.20
C ASP A 9 -16.53 13.91 -1.10
N SER A 10 -15.40 13.17 -1.01
CA SER A 10 -15.15 11.93 -1.74
C SER A 10 -15.01 10.73 -0.78
N PRO A 11 -16.12 10.15 -0.30
CA PRO A 11 -16.08 9.03 0.65
C PRO A 11 -15.30 7.82 0.16
N ALA A 12 -15.30 7.58 -1.16
CA ALA A 12 -14.56 6.49 -1.79
C ALA A 12 -13.03 6.64 -1.67
N GLU A 13 -12.52 7.87 -1.57
CA GLU A 13 -11.10 8.17 -1.38
C GLU A 13 -10.78 8.32 0.10
N LEU A 14 -11.61 9.08 0.83
CA LEU A 14 -11.42 9.34 2.25
C LEU A 14 -11.36 8.05 3.09
N ILE A 15 -12.08 7.00 2.71
CA ILE A 15 -12.12 5.75 3.48
C ILE A 15 -10.74 5.08 3.57
N PHE A 16 -9.85 5.28 2.58
CA PHE A 16 -8.49 4.73 2.63
C PHE A 16 -7.66 5.41 3.72
N ASP A 17 -7.68 6.73 3.80
CA ASP A 17 -6.96 7.48 4.82
C ASP A 17 -7.52 7.20 6.22
N GLU A 18 -8.84 7.21 6.38
CA GLU A 18 -9.49 6.93 7.67
C GLU A 18 -9.27 5.48 8.12
N PHE A 19 -9.17 4.55 7.19
CA PHE A 19 -8.84 3.17 7.52
C PHE A 19 -7.39 3.04 8.00
N GLU A 20 -6.42 3.68 7.35
CA GLU A 20 -5.03 3.70 7.81
C GLU A 20 -4.90 4.40 9.18
N ASN A 21 -5.61 5.50 9.39
CA ASN A 21 -5.69 6.18 10.69
C ASN A 21 -6.17 5.23 11.79
N ALA A 22 -7.18 4.42 11.49
CA ALA A 22 -7.74 3.45 12.43
C ALA A 22 -6.78 2.27 12.69
N ILE A 23 -6.09 1.78 11.66
CA ILE A 23 -5.12 0.69 11.76
C ILE A 23 -3.88 1.13 12.56
N PHE A 24 -3.42 2.36 12.38
CA PHE A 24 -2.21 2.90 12.99
C PHE A 24 -2.48 3.95 14.08
N GLU A 25 -3.63 3.87 14.74
CA GLU A 25 -3.97 4.80 15.83
C GLU A 25 -2.84 4.91 16.86
N GLY A 26 -2.49 6.16 17.20
CA GLY A 26 -1.38 6.46 18.12
C GLY A 26 0.03 6.30 17.52
N HIS A 27 0.15 6.04 16.22
CA HIS A 27 1.42 5.95 15.50
C HIS A 27 1.53 7.05 14.44
N PRO A 28 2.76 7.52 14.07
CA PRO A 28 2.94 8.52 13.00
C PRO A 28 2.32 8.16 11.64
N LEU A 29 2.09 6.89 11.34
CA LEU A 29 1.36 6.47 10.14
C LEU A 29 -0.16 6.70 10.23
N GLY A 30 -0.71 6.88 11.44
CA GLY A 30 -2.13 7.04 11.69
C GLY A 30 -2.57 8.51 11.64
N HIS A 31 -2.27 9.21 10.56
CA HIS A 31 -2.76 10.57 10.32
C HIS A 31 -2.85 10.84 8.81
N ASN A 32 -3.76 11.72 8.41
CA ASN A 32 -3.95 12.08 7.01
C ASN A 32 -2.71 12.76 6.44
N ILE A 33 -2.26 12.32 5.27
CA ILE A 33 -1.06 12.84 4.59
C ILE A 33 -1.18 14.33 4.30
N LEU A 34 -2.37 14.80 3.92
CA LEU A 34 -2.64 16.21 3.66
C LEU A 34 -2.67 17.06 4.95
N GLY A 35 -2.70 16.43 6.13
CA GLY A 35 -2.88 17.12 7.40
C GLY A 35 -4.29 17.67 7.56
N THR A 36 -4.43 18.81 8.24
CA THR A 36 -5.71 19.49 8.43
C THR A 36 -5.66 20.93 7.96
N ALA A 37 -6.77 21.48 7.45
CA ALA A 37 -6.87 22.86 7.02
C ALA A 37 -6.48 23.85 8.14
N GLU A 38 -6.80 23.54 9.40
CA GLU A 38 -6.43 24.34 10.57
C GLU A 38 -4.90 24.42 10.72
N ARG A 39 -4.20 23.28 10.68
CA ARG A 39 -2.72 23.25 10.76
C ARG A 39 -2.09 23.95 9.58
N LEU A 40 -2.65 23.73 8.37
CA LEU A 40 -2.11 24.33 7.15
C LEU A 40 -2.18 25.86 7.19
N ARG A 41 -3.27 26.44 7.71
CA ARG A 41 -3.42 27.90 7.90
C ARG A 41 -2.41 28.48 8.90
N GLY A 42 -1.88 27.64 9.80
CA GLY A 42 -0.85 28.05 10.76
C GLY A 42 0.59 28.02 10.21
N TYR A 43 0.82 27.46 9.02
CA TYR A 43 2.17 27.41 8.46
C TYR A 43 2.58 28.74 7.81
N THR A 44 3.85 29.08 8.00
CA THR A 44 4.48 30.29 7.44
C THR A 44 5.63 29.89 6.51
N THR A 45 6.11 30.83 5.73
CA THR A 45 7.31 30.66 4.90
C THR A 45 8.51 30.16 5.71
N ASP A 46 8.68 30.64 6.96
CA ASP A 46 9.77 30.20 7.83
C ASP A 46 9.68 28.73 8.22
N HIS A 47 8.46 28.18 8.36
CA HIS A 47 8.26 26.75 8.56
C HIS A 47 8.73 25.94 7.35
N ALA A 48 8.37 26.40 6.15
CA ALA A 48 8.80 25.76 4.90
C ALA A 48 10.31 25.83 4.71
N LEU A 49 10.91 27.00 4.93
CA LEU A 49 12.36 27.19 4.81
C LEU A 49 13.16 26.35 5.82
N ARG A 50 12.69 26.24 7.05
CA ARG A 50 13.32 25.33 8.04
C ARG A 50 13.22 23.87 7.63
N PHE A 51 12.08 23.45 7.09
CA PHE A 51 11.90 22.07 6.62
C PHE A 51 12.82 21.77 5.44
N THR A 52 12.82 22.63 4.40
CA THR A 52 13.67 22.43 3.23
C THR A 52 15.15 22.50 3.58
N GLY A 53 15.57 23.46 4.41
CA GLY A 53 16.95 23.57 4.89
C GLY A 53 17.42 22.36 5.71
N ARG A 54 16.49 21.66 6.36
CA ARG A 54 16.81 20.44 7.11
C ARG A 54 16.88 19.20 6.23
N PHE A 55 15.94 19.03 5.29
CA PHE A 55 15.74 17.76 4.60
C PHE A 55 16.16 17.76 3.13
N TYR A 56 16.15 18.93 2.44
CA TYR A 56 16.53 19.04 1.04
C TYR A 56 18.04 19.22 0.92
N ARG A 57 18.75 18.12 1.10
CA ARG A 57 20.21 18.07 1.14
C ARG A 57 20.73 17.03 0.17
N PRO A 58 21.93 17.19 -0.40
CA PRO A 58 22.54 16.19 -1.29
C PRO A 58 22.59 14.79 -0.68
N GLU A 59 22.89 14.69 0.63
CA GLU A 59 23.01 13.41 1.34
C GLU A 59 21.65 12.69 1.51
N ASN A 60 20.55 13.43 1.38
CA ASN A 60 19.19 12.95 1.52
C ASN A 60 18.40 12.97 0.21
N ALA A 61 19.10 13.05 -0.92
CA ALA A 61 18.49 13.14 -2.24
C ALA A 61 19.05 12.10 -3.19
N VAL A 62 18.21 11.65 -4.11
CA VAL A 62 18.60 10.79 -5.23
C VAL A 62 18.21 11.48 -6.52
N PHE A 63 19.18 11.69 -7.39
CA PHE A 63 18.94 12.15 -8.74
C PHE A 63 18.90 10.92 -9.69
N PHE A 64 17.76 10.73 -10.32
CA PHE A 64 17.55 9.60 -11.20
C PHE A 64 17.26 10.07 -12.62
N VAL A 65 17.95 9.46 -13.60
CA VAL A 65 17.72 9.70 -15.03
C VAL A 65 17.50 8.36 -15.73
N TYR A 66 16.47 8.30 -16.54
CA TYR A 66 16.15 7.16 -17.38
C TYR A 66 15.95 7.61 -18.82
N GLY A 67 16.76 7.12 -19.74
CA GLY A 67 16.71 7.46 -21.15
C GLY A 67 18.00 7.13 -21.89
N ASP A 68 18.06 7.49 -23.16
CA ASP A 68 19.26 7.37 -23.99
C ASP A 68 20.19 8.57 -23.72
N VAL A 69 20.99 8.46 -22.67
CA VAL A 69 21.88 9.52 -22.20
C VAL A 69 23.26 8.99 -21.83
N ASP A 70 24.29 9.79 -22.11
CA ASP A 70 25.65 9.49 -21.64
C ASP A 70 25.75 9.73 -20.14
N PHE A 71 25.93 8.64 -19.38
CA PHE A 71 26.01 8.69 -17.92
C PHE A 71 27.10 9.64 -17.41
N LYS A 72 28.28 9.67 -18.05
CA LYS A 72 29.38 10.57 -17.66
C LYS A 72 29.05 12.03 -17.87
N LYS A 73 28.25 12.34 -18.91
CA LYS A 73 27.77 13.69 -19.17
C LYS A 73 26.74 14.10 -18.12
N VAL A 74 25.84 13.19 -17.75
CA VAL A 74 24.84 13.43 -16.67
C VAL A 74 25.57 13.73 -15.38
N VAL A 75 26.54 12.90 -14.95
CA VAL A 75 27.30 13.10 -13.71
C VAL A 75 27.97 14.49 -13.72
N ARG A 76 28.68 14.83 -14.78
CA ARG A 76 29.36 16.16 -14.89
C ARG A 76 28.38 17.31 -14.82
N THR A 77 27.19 17.17 -15.43
CA THR A 77 26.16 18.21 -15.41
C THR A 77 25.59 18.39 -14.01
N VAL A 78 25.33 17.29 -13.32
CA VAL A 78 24.83 17.33 -11.93
C VAL A 78 25.89 17.92 -10.99
N GLU A 79 27.14 17.47 -11.08
CA GLU A 79 28.26 18.01 -10.29
C GLU A 79 28.43 19.52 -10.51
N ALA A 80 28.36 19.98 -11.76
CA ALA A 80 28.45 21.41 -12.07
C ALA A 80 27.28 22.21 -11.52
N ALA A 81 26.08 21.63 -11.51
CA ALA A 81 24.87 22.29 -11.00
C ALA A 81 24.74 22.27 -9.45
N THR A 82 25.44 21.35 -8.79
CA THR A 82 25.34 21.14 -7.34
C THR A 82 26.65 21.39 -6.59
N GLY A 83 27.71 21.79 -7.30
CA GLY A 83 29.07 21.97 -6.73
C GLY A 83 29.16 22.95 -5.59
N ASP A 84 28.25 23.93 -5.53
CA ASP A 84 28.17 24.92 -4.45
C ASP A 84 27.34 24.41 -3.23
N LEU A 85 26.73 23.25 -3.34
CA LEU A 85 26.00 22.62 -2.23
C LEU A 85 27.00 21.94 -1.30
N LEU A 86 27.37 22.65 -0.24
CA LEU A 86 28.28 22.11 0.76
C LEU A 86 27.66 20.90 1.47
N PRO A 87 28.45 19.83 1.72
CA PRO A 87 28.01 18.76 2.61
C PRO A 87 27.64 19.36 3.97
N ALA A 88 26.40 19.25 4.34
CA ALA A 88 25.98 19.68 5.66
C ALA A 88 26.37 18.60 6.69
N ALA A 89 26.43 18.97 7.97
CA ALA A 89 26.60 17.98 9.04
C ALA A 89 25.62 16.82 8.89
N PRO A 90 26.01 15.58 9.21
CA PRO A 90 25.12 14.43 9.09
C PRO A 90 23.75 14.74 9.69
N LEU A 91 22.67 14.40 8.97
CA LEU A 91 21.35 14.47 9.54
C LEU A 91 21.37 13.55 10.77
N GLU A 92 21.28 14.13 11.97
CA GLU A 92 20.89 13.36 13.13
C GLU A 92 19.47 12.88 12.88
N VAL A 93 19.36 11.75 12.21
CA VAL A 93 18.13 10.98 12.18
C VAL A 93 17.98 10.45 13.60
N GLN A 94 17.28 11.20 14.44
CA GLN A 94 16.67 10.58 15.59
C GLN A 94 15.76 9.49 15.01
N ALA A 95 16.29 8.27 14.99
CA ALA A 95 15.47 7.09 14.82
C ALA A 95 14.52 7.09 16.04
N SER A 96 13.47 7.87 15.94
CA SER A 96 12.30 7.66 16.78
C SER A 96 11.79 6.29 16.38
N ALA A 97 12.32 5.26 17.03
CA ALA A 97 11.70 3.96 17.04
C ALA A 97 10.35 4.15 17.76
N SER A 98 9.40 4.69 17.03
CA SER A 98 8.01 4.68 17.47
C SER A 98 7.64 3.21 17.53
N THR A 99 7.60 2.67 18.75
CA THR A 99 7.08 1.32 18.95
C THR A 99 5.64 1.31 18.48
N LEU A 100 5.33 0.46 17.51
CA LEU A 100 3.98 0.28 17.03
C LEU A 100 3.07 -0.07 18.21
N PRO A 101 2.01 0.70 18.50
CA PRO A 101 1.04 0.34 19.50
C PRO A 101 0.45 -1.04 19.22
N ALA A 102 -0.04 -1.74 20.22
CA ALA A 102 -0.75 -2.99 20.03
C ALA A 102 -1.91 -2.79 19.04
N TYR A 103 -2.03 -3.69 18.06
CA TYR A 103 -3.13 -3.66 17.12
C TYR A 103 -4.38 -4.25 17.76
N ILE A 104 -5.45 -3.49 17.79
CA ILE A 104 -6.76 -3.90 18.32
C ILE A 104 -7.77 -3.81 17.16
N PRO A 105 -8.19 -4.94 16.60
CA PRO A 105 -9.20 -4.98 15.55
C PRO A 105 -10.52 -4.40 16.04
N ARG A 106 -11.23 -3.68 15.17
CA ARG A 106 -12.51 -3.07 15.50
C ARG A 106 -13.41 -2.90 14.29
N ARG A 107 -14.72 -2.81 14.53
CA ARG A 107 -15.70 -2.43 13.52
C ARG A 107 -16.18 -1.01 13.83
N MET A 108 -16.12 -0.16 12.82
CA MET A 108 -16.54 1.25 12.90
C MET A 108 -17.52 1.54 11.78
N GLU A 109 -18.57 2.27 12.11
CA GLU A 109 -19.56 2.75 11.16
C GLU A 109 -19.68 4.25 11.31
N ILE A 110 -19.54 4.98 10.21
CA ILE A 110 -19.59 6.45 10.18
C ILE A 110 -20.65 6.84 9.17
N ASP A 111 -21.63 7.61 9.60
CA ASP A 111 -22.63 8.17 8.72
C ASP A 111 -22.04 9.36 7.95
N LYS A 112 -21.94 9.21 6.65
CA LYS A 112 -21.50 10.22 5.69
C LYS A 112 -22.61 10.65 4.73
N ALA A 113 -23.84 10.21 5.01
CA ALA A 113 -25.02 10.46 4.17
C ALA A 113 -24.80 10.07 2.70
N THR A 114 -24.12 8.94 2.45
CA THR A 114 -23.80 8.46 1.10
C THR A 114 -24.93 7.61 0.54
N HIS A 115 -25.13 7.64 -0.77
CA HIS A 115 -26.11 6.76 -1.45
C HIS A 115 -25.71 5.28 -1.43
N GLN A 116 -24.40 5.00 -1.40
CA GLN A 116 -23.84 3.66 -1.31
C GLN A 116 -22.96 3.56 -0.07
N ALA A 117 -22.97 2.41 0.56
CA ALA A 117 -21.99 2.12 1.61
C ALA A 117 -20.61 1.86 0.97
N HIS A 118 -19.59 2.51 1.52
CA HIS A 118 -18.20 2.21 1.23
C HIS A 118 -17.64 1.38 2.38
N VAL A 119 -17.06 0.25 2.07
CA VAL A 119 -16.61 -0.71 3.07
C VAL A 119 -15.14 -1.03 2.84
N MET A 120 -14.36 -0.89 3.90
CA MET A 120 -12.97 -1.34 3.94
C MET A 120 -12.76 -2.30 5.10
N THR A 121 -12.15 -3.46 4.83
CA THR A 121 -11.81 -4.46 5.84
C THR A 121 -10.40 -4.94 5.65
N GLY A 122 -9.64 -5.09 6.74
CA GLY A 122 -8.23 -5.47 6.64
C GLY A 122 -7.51 -5.48 7.98
N CYS A 123 -6.19 -5.60 7.94
CA CYS A 123 -5.36 -5.74 9.13
C CYS A 123 -3.94 -5.21 8.92
N ARG A 124 -3.21 -5.04 10.03
CA ARG A 124 -1.76 -4.82 9.98
C ARG A 124 -1.04 -6.05 9.41
N THR A 125 0.03 -5.79 8.67
CA THR A 125 0.83 -6.83 8.04
C THR A 125 2.32 -6.60 8.23
N PHE A 126 3.12 -7.17 7.36
CA PHE A 126 4.58 -7.22 7.44
C PHE A 126 5.24 -6.01 6.79
N GLY A 127 6.39 -5.63 7.34
CA GLY A 127 7.27 -4.64 6.73
C GLY A 127 7.95 -5.14 5.44
N VAL A 128 8.60 -4.20 4.74
CA VAL A 128 9.19 -4.44 3.42
C VAL A 128 10.32 -5.48 3.41
N ASN A 129 10.99 -5.70 4.54
CA ASN A 129 12.10 -6.65 4.66
C ASN A 129 11.66 -8.04 5.17
N ASP A 130 10.38 -8.28 5.42
CA ASP A 130 9.86 -9.55 5.91
C ASP A 130 9.64 -10.53 4.74
N ASP A 131 10.12 -11.76 4.88
CA ASP A 131 10.02 -12.79 3.85
C ASP A 131 8.56 -13.20 3.56
N ARG A 132 7.66 -13.04 4.53
CA ARG A 132 6.22 -13.31 4.39
C ARG A 132 5.52 -12.32 3.45
N ARG A 133 6.16 -11.21 3.16
CA ARG A 133 5.64 -10.22 2.20
C ARG A 133 5.38 -10.82 0.82
N MET A 134 6.23 -11.73 0.34
CA MET A 134 6.07 -12.28 -1.00
C MET A 134 4.89 -13.26 -1.13
N PRO A 135 4.67 -14.20 -0.20
CA PRO A 135 3.42 -14.97 -0.13
C PRO A 135 2.18 -14.07 -0.01
N LEU A 136 2.21 -12.99 0.80
CA LEU A 136 1.11 -12.04 0.91
C LEU A 136 0.85 -11.30 -0.41
N TYR A 137 1.89 -10.94 -1.15
CA TYR A 137 1.75 -10.28 -2.45
C TYR A 137 1.01 -11.15 -3.47
N LEU A 138 1.34 -12.46 -3.53
CA LEU A 138 0.59 -13.41 -4.35
C LEU A 138 -0.84 -13.56 -3.87
N LEU A 139 -1.05 -13.71 -2.57
CA LEU A 139 -2.36 -13.85 -1.96
C LEU A 139 -3.24 -12.63 -2.26
N ASN A 140 -2.72 -11.42 -2.08
CA ASN A 140 -3.41 -10.17 -2.42
C ASN A 140 -3.84 -10.15 -3.89
N ASN A 141 -2.93 -10.46 -4.81
CA ASN A 141 -3.24 -10.48 -6.24
C ASN A 141 -4.34 -11.49 -6.60
N MET A 142 -4.40 -12.62 -5.89
CA MET A 142 -5.44 -13.62 -6.07
C MET A 142 -6.78 -13.23 -5.47
N LEU A 143 -6.77 -12.52 -4.33
CA LEU A 143 -8.00 -12.09 -3.64
C LEU A 143 -8.69 -10.95 -4.37
N GLY A 144 -8.01 -9.85 -4.59
CA GLY A 144 -8.58 -8.63 -5.14
C GLY A 144 -7.61 -7.84 -6.03
N GLY A 145 -6.65 -8.51 -6.69
CA GLY A 145 -5.78 -7.87 -7.69
C GLY A 145 -6.55 -7.40 -8.93
N PRO A 146 -5.89 -6.70 -9.87
CA PRO A 146 -6.53 -6.00 -10.99
C PRO A 146 -7.18 -6.91 -12.03
N ALA A 147 -7.09 -8.21 -11.89
CA ALA A 147 -7.72 -9.16 -12.83
C ALA A 147 -9.19 -9.40 -12.50
N MET A 148 -10.06 -9.40 -13.50
CA MET A 148 -11.47 -9.76 -13.35
C MET A 148 -11.69 -11.13 -12.71
N SER A 149 -10.70 -12.03 -12.80
CA SER A 149 -10.70 -13.36 -12.17
C SER A 149 -10.29 -13.35 -10.69
N ALA A 150 -10.09 -12.19 -10.08
CA ALA A 150 -9.83 -12.09 -8.65
C ALA A 150 -11.02 -12.62 -7.83
N ARG A 151 -10.74 -13.33 -6.73
CA ARG A 151 -11.76 -14.08 -5.99
C ARG A 151 -12.86 -13.21 -5.43
N LEU A 152 -12.53 -12.02 -4.92
CA LEU A 152 -13.51 -11.08 -4.38
C LEU A 152 -14.43 -10.55 -5.50
N ASN A 153 -13.88 -10.21 -6.66
CA ASN A 153 -14.69 -9.82 -7.82
C ASN A 153 -15.64 -10.94 -8.25
N ILE A 154 -15.13 -12.18 -8.34
CA ILE A 154 -15.98 -13.31 -8.73
C ILE A 154 -17.12 -13.51 -7.73
N VAL A 155 -16.85 -13.42 -6.43
CA VAL A 155 -17.86 -13.75 -5.42
C VAL A 155 -18.82 -12.60 -5.15
N LEU A 156 -18.36 -11.36 -5.12
CA LEU A 156 -19.21 -10.22 -4.81
C LEU A 156 -19.92 -9.67 -6.05
N ARG A 157 -19.22 -9.57 -7.17
CA ARG A 157 -19.73 -8.99 -8.40
C ARG A 157 -20.37 -10.04 -9.31
N GLU A 158 -19.57 -11.01 -9.81
CA GLU A 158 -20.02 -11.89 -10.89
C GLU A 158 -21.13 -12.87 -10.44
N ARG A 159 -21.02 -13.42 -9.23
CA ARG A 159 -21.95 -14.43 -8.72
C ARG A 159 -23.15 -13.86 -7.98
N ASN A 160 -22.98 -12.72 -7.33
CA ASN A 160 -24.01 -12.17 -6.44
C ASN A 160 -24.49 -10.78 -6.86
N ALA A 161 -23.84 -10.12 -7.82
CA ALA A 161 -24.19 -8.77 -8.32
C ALA A 161 -24.39 -7.73 -7.20
N LEU A 162 -23.58 -7.79 -6.12
CA LEU A 162 -23.72 -6.93 -4.94
C LEU A 162 -22.87 -5.66 -5.04
N VAL A 163 -21.83 -5.68 -5.86
CA VAL A 163 -20.84 -4.61 -5.98
C VAL A 163 -20.49 -4.35 -7.43
N TYR A 164 -20.06 -3.14 -7.74
CA TYR A 164 -19.51 -2.81 -9.06
C TYR A 164 -18.06 -3.34 -9.19
N SER A 165 -17.25 -3.15 -8.16
CA SER A 165 -15.90 -3.69 -8.07
C SER A 165 -15.58 -4.08 -6.63
N ALA A 166 -14.63 -5.00 -6.47
CA ALA A 166 -14.06 -5.35 -5.19
C ALA A 166 -12.55 -5.56 -5.37
N ASP A 167 -11.78 -4.74 -4.73
CA ASP A 167 -10.33 -4.71 -4.87
C ASP A 167 -9.67 -5.01 -3.52
N SER A 168 -8.44 -5.52 -3.55
CA SER A 168 -7.60 -5.60 -2.36
C SER A 168 -6.23 -5.01 -2.64
N SER A 169 -5.71 -4.32 -1.65
CA SER A 169 -4.41 -3.68 -1.72
C SER A 169 -3.53 -4.06 -0.52
N MET A 170 -2.24 -3.89 -0.69
CA MET A 170 -1.28 -4.00 0.39
C MET A 170 -0.23 -2.91 0.28
N VAL A 171 0.10 -2.31 1.41
CA VAL A 171 1.19 -1.35 1.54
C VAL A 171 2.21 -1.92 2.53
N ASN A 172 3.49 -1.84 2.17
CA ASN A 172 4.58 -2.24 3.06
C ASN A 172 5.40 -1.00 3.41
N TYR A 173 5.44 -0.69 4.69
CA TYR A 173 6.33 0.30 5.29
C TYR A 173 7.65 -0.36 5.68
N SER A 174 8.58 0.40 6.28
CA SER A 174 9.89 -0.12 6.69
C SER A 174 9.81 -1.26 7.71
N ASP A 175 8.89 -1.19 8.63
CA ASP A 175 8.75 -2.01 9.83
C ASP A 175 7.39 -2.68 9.99
N THR A 176 6.40 -2.26 9.22
CA THR A 176 5.02 -2.76 9.27
C THR A 176 4.38 -2.73 7.88
N GLY A 177 3.12 -3.05 7.79
CA GLY A 177 2.32 -2.92 6.58
C GLY A 177 0.83 -2.96 6.89
N VAL A 178 0.04 -2.80 5.84
CA VAL A 178 -1.42 -2.95 5.87
C VAL A 178 -1.85 -3.77 4.67
N TRP A 179 -2.83 -4.62 4.88
CA TRP A 179 -3.63 -5.24 3.83
C TRP A 179 -5.08 -4.88 4.03
N CYS A 180 -5.76 -4.51 2.96
CA CYS A 180 -7.18 -4.23 3.01
C CYS A 180 -7.89 -4.69 1.74
N ALA A 181 -9.19 -4.95 1.88
CA ALA A 181 -10.13 -5.14 0.79
C ALA A 181 -11.17 -4.01 0.86
N TYR A 182 -11.46 -3.42 -0.30
CA TYR A 182 -12.44 -2.36 -0.47
C TYR A 182 -13.53 -2.77 -1.45
N PHE A 183 -14.76 -2.38 -1.15
CA PHE A 183 -15.90 -2.47 -2.07
C PHE A 183 -16.98 -1.44 -1.72
N GLY A 184 -17.75 -1.03 -2.75
CA GLY A 184 -18.98 -0.23 -2.59
C GLY A 184 -20.19 -1.12 -2.85
N CYS A 185 -21.22 -1.04 -2.00
CA CYS A 185 -22.47 -1.80 -2.14
C CYS A 185 -23.67 -1.02 -1.60
N ASP A 186 -24.86 -1.53 -1.78
CA ASP A 186 -26.04 -0.99 -1.12
C ASP A 186 -25.94 -1.17 0.40
N THR A 187 -26.43 -0.21 1.16
CA THR A 187 -26.29 -0.18 2.64
C THR A 187 -26.84 -1.45 3.29
N GLU A 188 -27.93 -2.01 2.78
CA GLU A 188 -28.57 -3.23 3.27
C GLU A 188 -27.75 -4.51 2.97
N ASP A 189 -26.86 -4.47 1.99
CA ASP A 189 -26.06 -5.61 1.56
C ASP A 189 -24.67 -5.69 2.26
N VAL A 190 -24.29 -4.69 3.07
CA VAL A 190 -22.98 -4.61 3.73
C VAL A 190 -22.63 -5.91 4.48
N ASP A 191 -23.51 -6.37 5.36
CA ASP A 191 -23.23 -7.58 6.15
C ASP A 191 -23.17 -8.85 5.29
N LYS A 192 -23.93 -8.90 4.20
CA LYS A 192 -23.88 -10.01 3.23
C LYS A 192 -22.54 -10.02 2.50
N CYS A 193 -22.08 -8.86 2.05
CA CYS A 193 -20.76 -8.70 1.42
C CYS A 193 -19.63 -9.10 2.38
N LEU A 194 -19.64 -8.62 3.60
CA LEU A 194 -18.64 -8.97 4.63
C LEU A 194 -18.60 -10.47 4.91
N ARG A 195 -19.78 -11.14 5.01
CA ARG A 195 -19.82 -12.60 5.16
C ARG A 195 -19.23 -13.34 3.96
N LEU A 196 -19.44 -12.83 2.74
CA LEU A 196 -18.87 -13.43 1.54
C LEU A 196 -17.35 -13.23 1.48
N VAL A 197 -16.85 -12.04 1.82
CA VAL A 197 -15.40 -11.77 1.96
C VAL A 197 -14.81 -12.74 2.98
N ARG A 198 -15.38 -12.82 4.20
CA ARG A 198 -14.92 -13.73 5.25
C ARG A 198 -14.84 -15.17 4.75
N ARG A 199 -15.85 -15.65 4.04
CA ARG A 199 -15.86 -17.01 3.47
C ARG A 199 -14.71 -17.25 2.49
N GLU A 200 -14.35 -16.27 1.67
CA GLU A 200 -13.20 -16.41 0.76
C GLU A 200 -11.87 -16.41 1.52
N LEU A 201 -11.74 -15.62 2.58
CA LEU A 201 -10.57 -15.64 3.46
C LEU A 201 -10.46 -16.98 4.20
N ASP A 202 -11.57 -17.49 4.76
CA ASP A 202 -11.62 -18.80 5.41
C ASP A 202 -11.24 -19.92 4.43
N ARG A 203 -11.67 -19.82 3.18
CA ARG A 203 -11.31 -20.82 2.16
C ARG A 203 -9.82 -20.89 1.93
N VAL A 204 -9.10 -19.76 1.92
CA VAL A 204 -7.64 -19.76 1.75
C VAL A 204 -6.93 -20.29 2.98
N MET A 205 -7.45 -20.01 4.18
CA MET A 205 -6.88 -20.51 5.44
C MET A 205 -7.03 -22.05 5.58
N HIS A 206 -8.19 -22.58 5.19
CA HIS A 206 -8.49 -24.00 5.44
C HIS A 206 -8.20 -24.92 4.26
N LYS A 207 -8.01 -24.37 3.06
CA LYS A 207 -7.72 -25.17 1.87
C LYS A 207 -6.51 -24.63 1.13
N PRO A 208 -5.36 -25.30 1.22
CA PRO A 208 -4.16 -24.89 0.50
C PRO A 208 -4.41 -24.87 -1.01
N LEU A 209 -3.70 -24.03 -1.72
CA LEU A 209 -3.75 -23.97 -3.16
C LEU A 209 -3.18 -25.26 -3.77
N SER A 210 -3.80 -25.75 -4.83
CA SER A 210 -3.15 -26.77 -5.65
C SER A 210 -1.97 -26.17 -6.43
N ASP A 211 -1.01 -27.02 -6.82
CA ASP A 211 0.14 -26.59 -7.62
C ASP A 211 -0.28 -25.88 -8.91
N ALA A 212 -1.33 -26.34 -9.56
CA ALA A 212 -1.89 -25.72 -10.76
C ALA A 212 -2.44 -24.31 -10.49
N GLN A 213 -3.11 -24.10 -9.36
CA GLN A 213 -3.62 -22.80 -8.95
C GLN A 213 -2.46 -21.83 -8.63
N LEU A 214 -1.46 -22.29 -7.89
CA LEU A 214 -0.28 -21.51 -7.59
C LEU A 214 0.50 -21.15 -8.84
N ALA A 215 0.75 -22.11 -9.74
CA ALA A 215 1.44 -21.86 -11.00
C ALA A 215 0.72 -20.83 -11.87
N ARG A 216 -0.63 -20.86 -11.88
CA ARG A 216 -1.45 -19.85 -12.57
C ARG A 216 -1.28 -18.46 -11.95
N ALA A 217 -1.35 -18.37 -10.62
CA ALA A 217 -1.17 -17.09 -9.89
C ALA A 217 0.22 -16.50 -10.15
N LYS A 218 1.28 -17.31 -10.10
CA LYS A 218 2.65 -16.89 -10.40
C LYS A 218 2.80 -16.37 -11.84
N ARG A 219 2.24 -17.06 -12.81
CA ARG A 219 2.27 -16.60 -14.22
C ARG A 219 1.53 -15.28 -14.39
N GLN A 220 0.36 -15.15 -13.77
CA GLN A 220 -0.45 -13.93 -13.85
C GLN A 220 0.29 -12.72 -13.29
N ILE A 221 0.82 -12.81 -12.08
CA ILE A 221 1.52 -11.68 -11.43
C ILE A 221 2.81 -11.32 -12.17
N LYS A 222 3.57 -12.29 -12.69
CA LYS A 222 4.76 -12.03 -13.51
C LYS A 222 4.38 -11.32 -14.82
N GLY A 223 3.28 -11.69 -15.46
CA GLY A 223 2.77 -11.01 -16.63
C GLY A 223 2.39 -9.55 -16.33
N GLN A 224 1.70 -9.30 -15.21
CA GLN A 224 1.35 -7.95 -14.77
C GLN A 224 2.60 -7.10 -14.47
N ILE A 225 3.61 -7.68 -13.82
CA ILE A 225 4.89 -6.99 -13.56
C ILE A 225 5.59 -6.67 -14.89
N GLY A 226 5.60 -7.59 -15.83
CA GLY A 226 6.18 -7.37 -17.18
C GLY A 226 5.52 -6.18 -17.87
N VAL A 227 4.19 -6.16 -17.95
CA VAL A 227 3.43 -5.04 -18.53
C VAL A 227 3.68 -3.72 -17.79
N ALA A 228 3.74 -3.76 -16.45
CA ALA A 228 4.04 -2.56 -15.67
C ALA A 228 5.45 -2.02 -15.92
N CYS A 229 6.42 -2.87 -16.25
CA CYS A 229 7.78 -2.44 -16.61
C CYS A 229 7.84 -1.70 -17.95
N ASP A 230 6.87 -1.88 -18.86
CA ASP A 230 6.80 -1.16 -20.12
C ASP A 230 6.39 0.32 -19.92
N ASN A 231 5.76 0.65 -18.81
CA ASN A 231 5.52 2.04 -18.41
C ASN A 231 6.81 2.62 -17.82
N ARG A 232 7.55 3.33 -18.68
CA ARG A 232 8.89 3.86 -18.37
C ARG A 232 8.88 4.87 -17.23
N GLU A 233 7.86 5.73 -17.15
CA GLU A 233 7.73 6.73 -16.09
C GLU A 233 7.49 6.08 -14.73
N SER A 234 6.51 5.20 -14.63
CA SER A 234 6.23 4.44 -13.39
C SER A 234 7.40 3.58 -12.97
N PHE A 235 8.13 2.98 -13.93
CA PHE A 235 9.35 2.23 -13.67
C PHE A 235 10.43 3.13 -13.06
N ALA A 236 10.69 4.29 -13.68
CA ALA A 236 11.69 5.25 -13.22
C ALA A 236 11.41 5.74 -11.79
N LEU A 237 10.19 6.18 -11.52
CA LEU A 237 9.75 6.61 -10.19
C LEU A 237 9.89 5.51 -9.14
N SER A 238 9.45 4.30 -9.48
CA SER A 238 9.53 3.14 -8.59
C SER A 238 10.97 2.75 -8.28
N PHE A 239 11.86 2.83 -9.29
CA PHE A 239 13.29 2.57 -9.13
C PHE A 239 13.95 3.60 -8.22
N ALA A 240 13.73 4.90 -8.48
CA ALA A 240 14.28 6.00 -7.70
C ALA A 240 13.83 5.92 -6.23
N LYS A 241 12.53 5.69 -5.98
CA LYS A 241 12.01 5.48 -4.63
C LYS A 241 12.67 4.29 -3.92
N SER A 242 12.81 3.15 -4.61
CA SER A 242 13.45 1.97 -4.04
C SER A 242 14.91 2.22 -3.67
N PHE A 243 15.63 2.96 -4.50
CA PHE A 243 17.03 3.31 -4.23
C PHE A 243 17.13 4.31 -3.06
N LEU A 244 16.27 5.34 -3.04
CA LEU A 244 16.24 6.33 -1.96
C LEU A 244 15.96 5.69 -0.59
N HIS A 245 14.97 4.79 -0.52
CA HIS A 245 14.55 4.20 0.74
C HIS A 245 15.45 3.06 1.22
N TYR A 246 16.02 2.28 0.30
CA TYR A 246 16.66 1.01 0.66
C TYR A 246 18.12 0.91 0.19
N GLY A 247 18.65 1.89 -0.56
CA GLY A 247 19.99 1.84 -1.16
C GLY A 247 20.17 0.67 -2.15
N ARG A 248 19.07 0.09 -2.64
CA ARG A 248 19.10 -1.12 -3.46
C ARG A 248 18.53 -0.87 -4.85
N VAL A 249 19.23 -1.37 -5.84
CA VAL A 249 18.73 -1.43 -7.21
C VAL A 249 17.61 -2.46 -7.28
N ARG A 250 16.49 -2.10 -7.90
CA ARG A 250 15.37 -3.01 -8.13
C ARG A 250 15.77 -4.05 -9.19
N ASP A 251 15.92 -5.29 -8.77
CA ASP A 251 16.20 -6.43 -9.65
C ASP A 251 14.92 -7.21 -9.94
N ILE A 252 14.40 -7.04 -11.16
CA ILE A 252 13.18 -7.74 -11.62
C ILE A 252 13.41 -9.25 -11.70
N SER A 253 14.61 -9.67 -12.09
CA SER A 253 14.95 -11.09 -12.15
C SER A 253 14.95 -11.73 -10.75
N LYS A 254 15.45 -10.99 -9.76
CA LYS A 254 15.36 -11.43 -8.36
C LYS A 254 13.90 -11.52 -7.91
N LEU A 255 13.09 -10.51 -8.21
CA LEU A 255 11.65 -10.52 -7.88
C LEU A 255 10.95 -11.74 -8.49
N PHE A 256 11.26 -12.09 -9.73
CA PHE A 256 10.68 -13.27 -10.38
C PHE A 256 11.12 -14.57 -9.69
N ARG A 257 12.39 -14.68 -9.30
CA ARG A 257 12.87 -15.82 -8.50
C ARG A 257 12.15 -15.91 -7.15
N ASP A 258 12.01 -14.79 -6.44
CA ASP A 258 11.33 -14.75 -5.14
C ASP A 258 9.86 -15.20 -5.29
N ILE A 259 9.16 -14.78 -6.35
CA ILE A 259 7.82 -15.27 -6.69
C ILE A 259 7.81 -16.78 -6.93
N ASP A 260 8.82 -17.31 -7.67
CA ASP A 260 8.89 -18.75 -7.99
C ASP A 260 9.12 -19.61 -6.76
N MET A 261 9.79 -19.08 -5.75
CA MET A 261 10.07 -19.81 -4.50
C MET A 261 8.87 -19.90 -3.56
N VAL A 262 7.81 -19.12 -3.75
CA VAL A 262 6.62 -19.19 -2.88
C VAL A 262 5.93 -20.53 -3.02
N THR A 263 5.55 -21.11 -1.87
CA THR A 263 4.86 -22.40 -1.77
C THR A 263 3.37 -22.22 -1.37
N PRO A 264 2.51 -23.22 -1.62
CA PRO A 264 1.12 -23.17 -1.16
C PRO A 264 1.00 -23.06 0.36
N GLY A 265 1.89 -23.74 1.11
CA GLY A 265 1.95 -23.68 2.58
C GLY A 265 2.24 -22.27 3.08
N GLN A 266 3.23 -21.59 2.54
CA GLN A 266 3.54 -20.21 2.92
C GLN A 266 2.37 -19.25 2.70
N ILE A 267 1.60 -19.42 1.62
CA ILE A 267 0.38 -18.60 1.38
C ILE A 267 -0.68 -18.90 2.43
N GLN A 268 -0.88 -20.17 2.77
CA GLN A 268 -1.83 -20.58 3.79
C GLN A 268 -1.42 -20.08 5.18
N ASP A 269 -0.15 -20.22 5.55
CA ASP A 269 0.38 -19.75 6.84
C ASP A 269 0.17 -18.24 7.01
N VAL A 270 0.48 -17.46 5.97
CA VAL A 270 0.25 -16.01 5.96
C VAL A 270 -1.25 -15.70 6.08
N ALA A 271 -2.11 -16.42 5.34
CA ALA A 271 -3.55 -16.24 5.45
C ALA A 271 -4.06 -16.54 6.86
N CYS A 272 -3.62 -17.65 7.48
CA CYS A 272 -3.99 -18.01 8.85
C CYS A 272 -3.51 -16.96 9.86
N GLN A 273 -2.29 -16.46 9.70
CA GLN A 273 -1.74 -15.46 10.61
C GLN A 273 -2.49 -14.13 10.52
N LEU A 274 -2.83 -13.67 9.32
CA LEU A 274 -3.42 -12.35 9.11
C LEU A 274 -4.94 -12.34 9.28
N PHE A 275 -5.60 -13.37 8.80
CA PHE A 275 -7.06 -13.42 8.72
C PHE A 275 -7.69 -14.33 9.78
N GLY A 276 -6.88 -15.03 10.60
CA GLY A 276 -7.36 -15.90 11.66
C GLY A 276 -8.04 -15.13 12.79
N GLY A 277 -9.06 -15.75 13.42
CA GLY A 277 -9.82 -15.11 14.51
C GLY A 277 -10.51 -13.81 14.07
N ASP A 278 -10.64 -12.89 15.02
CA ASP A 278 -11.22 -11.54 14.80
C ASP A 278 -10.13 -10.51 14.54
N ASN A 279 -9.19 -10.82 13.65
CA ASN A 279 -8.01 -9.97 13.41
C ASN A 279 -8.25 -8.85 12.38
N LEU A 280 -9.47 -8.67 11.89
CA LEU A 280 -9.80 -7.67 10.88
C LEU A 280 -10.46 -6.44 11.49
N THR A 281 -9.90 -5.28 11.18
CA THR A 281 -10.62 -4.00 11.34
C THR A 281 -11.54 -3.80 10.16
N THR A 282 -12.75 -3.30 10.41
CA THR A 282 -13.73 -2.96 9.37
C THR A 282 -14.19 -1.52 9.57
N LEU A 283 -14.10 -0.72 8.51
CA LEU A 283 -14.62 0.65 8.46
C LEU A 283 -15.72 0.71 7.40
N ILE A 284 -16.84 1.31 7.75
CA ILE A 284 -18.02 1.44 6.89
C ILE A 284 -18.45 2.90 6.89
N PHE A 285 -18.52 3.51 5.72
CA PHE A 285 -19.22 4.77 5.48
C PHE A 285 -20.59 4.47 4.89
N LYS A 286 -21.64 5.10 5.46
CA LYS A 286 -23.03 4.97 5.01
C LYS A 286 -23.59 6.31 4.61
#